data_f676d07506dde048b5215a9b91e02ec1
#
_entry.id   f676d07506dde048b5215a9b91e02ec1
#
_cell.length_a   1.000
_cell.length_b   1.000
_cell.length_c   1.000
_cell.angle_alpha   90.00
_cell.angle_beta   90.00
_cell.angle_gamma   90.00
#
_symmetry.space_group_name_H-M   'P 1'
#
loop_
_entity.id
_entity.type
_entity.pdbx_description
1 polymer ?
#
loop_
_entity_poly.entity_id
_entity_poly.type
_entity_poly.pdbx_seq_one_letter_code
_entity_poly.pdbx_strand_id
1 'polypeptide(L)'
;SESLYVDYVRVYQKDSYDENVTKPEREVIIRDPDENGNYVINGDFSETEDLGDAENWIFMAQNGGEGTAVIENNTININTADAGTVDYSIQLVQPDIPVEKGATYKLSFDAWADEARTGIIDVSAPTRSWGRYLKDTKFDMTTEKQTFEYEYTMTDSSDDKGRIEFNFGNQGSVAGVHITNVKLIKTNQTEIVDKKTILADGNLVYNGEFQEGTG
;
A
#
# COMPACT_ATOMS: atom_id res chain seq x y z
N SER A 1 23.51 -35.07 -19.96
CA SER A 1 22.63 -33.91 -19.83
C SER A 1 22.21 -33.49 -21.23
N GLU A 2 20.92 -33.52 -21.50
CA GLU A 2 20.37 -33.07 -22.77
C GLU A 2 20.19 -31.55 -22.67
N SER A 3 20.67 -30.81 -23.65
CA SER A 3 20.52 -29.36 -23.75
C SER A 3 19.38 -29.07 -24.72
N LEU A 4 18.44 -28.23 -24.30
CA LEU A 4 17.38 -27.70 -25.17
C LEU A 4 17.92 -26.47 -25.90
N TYR A 5 17.87 -26.50 -27.22
CA TYR A 5 18.18 -25.36 -28.08
C TYR A 5 16.88 -24.77 -28.62
N VAL A 6 16.67 -23.47 -28.42
CA VAL A 6 15.53 -22.72 -28.98
C VAL A 6 16.08 -21.71 -29.98
N ASP A 7 15.67 -21.86 -31.24
CA ASP A 7 16.12 -20.99 -32.34
C ASP A 7 15.32 -19.68 -32.35
N TYR A 8 13.99 -19.77 -32.31
CA TYR A 8 13.14 -18.59 -32.23
C TYR A 8 11.82 -18.84 -31.51
N VAL A 9 11.21 -17.78 -30.96
CA VAL A 9 9.88 -17.75 -30.37
C VAL A 9 9.08 -16.61 -31.02
N ARG A 10 7.87 -16.93 -31.47
CA ARG A 10 6.92 -15.92 -32.01
C ARG A 10 5.56 -16.05 -31.34
N VAL A 11 4.99 -14.92 -30.99
CA VAL A 11 3.63 -14.84 -30.47
C VAL A 11 2.83 -13.91 -31.38
N TYR A 12 1.77 -14.45 -31.97
CA TYR A 12 0.88 -13.71 -32.85
C TYR A 12 -0.46 -13.49 -32.18
N GLN A 13 -1.00 -12.28 -32.33
CA GLN A 13 -2.36 -12.00 -31.99
C GLN A 13 -3.28 -12.51 -33.11
N LYS A 14 -4.33 -13.23 -32.76
CA LYS A 14 -5.33 -13.70 -33.72
C LYS A 14 -6.21 -12.52 -34.16
N ASP A 15 -6.50 -12.41 -35.46
CA ASP A 15 -7.29 -11.31 -36.01
C ASP A 15 -8.75 -11.28 -35.51
N SER A 16 -9.25 -12.41 -35.02
CA SER A 16 -10.55 -12.51 -34.35
C SER A 16 -10.52 -13.62 -33.32
N TYR A 17 -11.10 -13.35 -32.15
CA TYR A 17 -11.35 -14.35 -31.13
C TYR A 17 -12.80 -14.81 -31.20
N ASP A 18 -13.05 -16.09 -30.87
CA ASP A 18 -14.41 -16.61 -30.77
C ASP A 18 -15.10 -15.87 -29.61
N GLU A 19 -16.12 -15.06 -29.93
CA GLU A 19 -16.79 -14.15 -29.00
C GLU A 19 -17.54 -14.85 -27.86
N ASN A 20 -17.59 -16.18 -27.87
CA ASN A 20 -18.23 -16.98 -26.82
C ASN A 20 -17.35 -17.29 -25.61
N VAL A 21 -16.09 -16.87 -25.60
CA VAL A 21 -15.24 -16.92 -24.41
C VAL A 21 -15.39 -15.59 -23.67
N THR A 22 -16.41 -15.47 -22.85
CA THR A 22 -16.46 -14.41 -21.84
C THR A 22 -15.27 -14.62 -20.90
N LYS A 23 -14.19 -13.86 -21.17
CA LYS A 23 -13.15 -13.65 -20.17
C LYS A 23 -13.87 -13.04 -18.96
N PRO A 24 -13.80 -13.64 -17.76
CA PRO A 24 -14.34 -12.97 -16.59
C PRO A 24 -13.64 -11.62 -16.51
N GLU A 25 -14.38 -10.54 -16.71
CA GLU A 25 -13.90 -9.20 -16.41
C GLU A 25 -13.58 -9.21 -14.91
N ARG A 26 -12.31 -9.32 -14.62
CA ARG A 26 -11.82 -8.98 -13.30
C ARG A 26 -11.97 -7.47 -13.23
N GLU A 27 -13.00 -7.01 -12.58
CA GLU A 27 -13.15 -5.61 -12.23
C GLU A 27 -12.00 -5.29 -11.28
N VAL A 28 -10.90 -4.81 -11.85
CA VAL A 28 -9.79 -4.28 -11.07
C VAL A 28 -10.22 -2.88 -10.71
N ILE A 29 -10.86 -2.72 -9.57
CA ILE A 29 -11.07 -1.40 -8.98
C ILE A 29 -9.68 -0.91 -8.55
N ILE A 30 -9.02 -0.18 -9.43
CA ILE A 30 -7.80 0.55 -9.08
C ILE A 30 -8.27 1.83 -8.41
N ARG A 31 -7.86 2.03 -7.17
CA ARG A 31 -8.06 3.30 -6.48
C ARG A 31 -7.24 4.37 -7.20
N ASP A 32 -7.90 5.36 -7.77
CA ASP A 32 -7.23 6.53 -8.32
C ASP A 32 -6.86 7.51 -7.19
N PRO A 33 -5.75 8.24 -7.30
CA PRO A 33 -5.44 9.31 -6.38
C PRO A 33 -6.44 10.47 -6.51
N ASP A 34 -6.58 11.26 -5.47
CA ASP A 34 -7.33 12.50 -5.52
C ASP A 34 -6.67 13.55 -6.46
N GLU A 35 -7.29 14.74 -6.58
CA GLU A 35 -6.79 15.85 -7.41
C GLU A 35 -5.38 16.34 -7.02
N ASN A 36 -4.93 16.04 -5.79
CA ASN A 36 -3.61 16.37 -5.25
C ASN A 36 -2.61 15.20 -5.36
N GLY A 37 -3.02 14.09 -5.97
CA GLY A 37 -2.20 12.89 -6.12
C GLY A 37 -2.15 12.00 -4.86
N ASN A 38 -3.03 12.20 -3.89
CA ASN A 38 -3.08 11.43 -2.65
C ASN A 38 -3.92 10.16 -2.83
N TYR A 39 -3.36 9.01 -2.49
CA TYR A 39 -4.04 7.70 -2.53
C TYR A 39 -4.82 7.37 -1.25
N VAL A 40 -4.63 8.14 -0.18
CA VAL A 40 -5.34 7.94 1.09
C VAL A 40 -6.71 8.61 1.03
N ILE A 41 -7.76 7.85 1.33
CA ILE A 41 -9.13 8.37 1.42
C ILE A 41 -9.38 8.83 2.86
N ASN A 42 -10.06 9.98 3.02
CA ASN A 42 -10.37 10.57 4.33
C ASN A 42 -9.15 10.63 5.27
N GLY A 43 -7.99 10.97 4.72
CA GLY A 43 -6.76 11.06 5.51
C GLY A 43 -6.68 12.30 6.40
N ASP A 44 -7.50 13.31 6.14
CA ASP A 44 -7.69 14.50 6.99
C ASP A 44 -8.78 14.30 8.05
N PHE A 45 -9.46 13.11 8.02
CA PHE A 45 -10.55 12.75 8.92
C PHE A 45 -11.66 13.81 9.00
N SER A 46 -11.94 14.46 7.88
CA SER A 46 -13.04 15.43 7.77
C SER A 46 -14.42 14.76 7.77
N GLU A 47 -14.48 13.47 7.43
CA GLU A 47 -15.67 12.65 7.43
C GLU A 47 -15.61 11.62 8.57
N THR A 48 -16.75 11.43 9.25
CA THR A 48 -16.89 10.36 10.25
C THR A 48 -17.17 9.03 9.56
N GLU A 49 -16.56 7.96 10.03
CA GLU A 49 -16.72 6.60 9.50
C GLU A 49 -17.01 5.62 10.63
N ASP A 50 -17.69 4.51 10.31
CA ASP A 50 -17.69 3.32 11.16
C ASP A 50 -16.36 2.56 10.99
N LEU A 51 -15.47 2.73 11.95
CA LEU A 51 -14.13 2.13 11.92
C LEU A 51 -14.14 0.59 12.09
N GLY A 52 -15.30 -0.02 12.29
CA GLY A 52 -15.48 -1.47 12.44
C GLY A 52 -15.95 -2.16 11.16
N ASP A 53 -16.55 -1.47 10.21
CA ASP A 53 -17.14 -2.07 9.01
C ASP A 53 -16.31 -1.94 7.73
N ALA A 54 -15.10 -1.38 7.83
CA ALA A 54 -14.14 -1.28 6.74
C ALA A 54 -14.55 -0.39 5.57
N GLU A 55 -15.18 0.76 5.83
CA GLU A 55 -15.47 1.72 4.77
C GLU A 55 -14.18 2.23 4.12
N ASN A 56 -13.32 2.95 4.84
CA ASN A 56 -11.98 3.34 4.41
C ASN A 56 -10.94 3.00 5.46
N TRP A 57 -11.18 3.42 6.71
CA TRP A 57 -10.30 3.12 7.83
C TRP A 57 -10.87 2.01 8.71
N ILE A 58 -9.99 1.16 9.22
CA ILE A 58 -10.34 0.07 10.12
C ILE A 58 -9.52 0.21 11.39
N PHE A 59 -10.19 0.22 12.53
CA PHE A 59 -9.55 0.10 13.83
C PHE A 59 -9.70 -1.32 14.37
N MET A 60 -8.61 -1.88 14.87
CA MET A 60 -8.58 -3.23 15.43
C MET A 60 -7.91 -3.25 16.80
N ALA A 61 -8.56 -3.91 17.75
CA ALA A 61 -8.00 -4.30 19.05
C ALA A 61 -8.04 -5.82 19.14
N GLN A 62 -6.88 -6.46 19.26
CA GLN A 62 -6.73 -7.92 19.17
C GLN A 62 -5.52 -8.41 19.97
N ASN A 63 -5.31 -9.74 20.07
CA ASN A 63 -4.16 -10.31 20.77
C ASN A 63 -3.96 -9.76 22.19
N GLY A 64 -5.04 -9.62 22.94
CA GLY A 64 -5.05 -9.05 24.29
C GLY A 64 -5.03 -7.53 24.33
N GLY A 65 -4.99 -6.86 23.18
CA GLY A 65 -5.18 -5.40 23.11
C GLY A 65 -6.64 -5.02 23.31
N GLU A 66 -6.88 -3.95 24.06
CA GLU A 66 -8.20 -3.36 24.30
C GLU A 66 -8.13 -1.86 24.03
N GLY A 67 -9.09 -1.33 23.29
CA GLY A 67 -9.13 0.10 22.96
C GLY A 67 -10.30 0.48 22.09
N THR A 68 -10.40 1.77 21.81
CA THR A 68 -11.41 2.37 20.93
C THR A 68 -10.80 3.42 20.07
N ALA A 69 -11.39 3.69 18.92
CA ALA A 69 -11.05 4.82 18.09
C ALA A 69 -12.31 5.61 17.69
N VAL A 70 -12.18 6.92 17.56
CA VAL A 70 -13.24 7.82 17.12
C VAL A 70 -12.68 8.94 16.27
N ILE A 71 -13.42 9.33 15.23
CA ILE A 71 -13.10 10.49 14.41
C ILE A 71 -13.86 11.71 14.94
N GLU A 72 -13.14 12.69 15.44
CA GLU A 72 -13.68 13.96 15.94
C GLU A 72 -12.72 15.11 15.64
N ASN A 73 -13.24 16.26 15.25
CA ASN A 73 -12.45 17.47 14.99
C ASN A 73 -11.31 17.25 13.96
N ASN A 74 -11.62 16.58 12.86
CA ASN A 74 -10.67 16.23 11.78
C ASN A 74 -9.45 15.44 12.27
N THR A 75 -9.67 14.59 13.24
CA THR A 75 -8.63 13.79 13.89
C THR A 75 -9.20 12.43 14.27
N ILE A 76 -8.45 11.38 14.03
CA ILE A 76 -8.75 10.09 14.65
C ILE A 76 -8.06 10.02 16.01
N ASN A 77 -8.86 9.73 17.03
CA ASN A 77 -8.44 9.64 18.43
C ASN A 77 -8.51 8.19 18.86
N ILE A 78 -7.38 7.61 19.21
CA ILE A 78 -7.23 6.21 19.63
C ILE A 78 -6.97 6.16 21.13
N ASN A 79 -7.87 5.52 21.87
CA ASN A 79 -7.72 5.28 23.31
C ASN A 79 -7.38 3.80 23.52
N THR A 80 -6.28 3.52 24.18
CA THR A 80 -5.79 2.19 24.50
C THR A 80 -6.02 1.90 25.97
N ALA A 81 -6.76 0.84 26.29
CA ALA A 81 -6.94 0.36 27.66
C ALA A 81 -5.91 -0.73 27.99
N ASP A 82 -5.60 -1.61 27.03
CA ASP A 82 -4.54 -2.61 27.13
C ASP A 82 -3.75 -2.61 25.81
N ALA A 83 -2.43 -2.57 25.87
CA ALA A 83 -1.58 -2.55 24.69
C ALA A 83 -1.41 -3.93 24.03
N GLY A 84 -1.87 -4.99 24.66
CA GLY A 84 -1.75 -6.36 24.16
C GLY A 84 -0.32 -6.88 24.11
N THR A 85 -0.11 -7.95 23.34
CA THR A 85 1.14 -8.74 23.38
C THR A 85 2.02 -8.58 22.14
N VAL A 86 1.50 -7.96 21.07
CA VAL A 86 2.22 -7.75 19.80
C VAL A 86 1.99 -6.33 19.28
N ASP A 87 2.83 -5.86 18.38
CA ASP A 87 2.77 -4.48 17.86
C ASP A 87 1.42 -4.14 17.25
N TYR A 88 0.80 -5.06 16.52
CA TYR A 88 -0.51 -4.91 15.88
C TYR A 88 -1.69 -5.25 16.81
N SER A 89 -1.49 -5.35 18.14
CA SER A 89 -2.61 -5.55 19.09
C SER A 89 -3.56 -4.35 19.15
N ILE A 90 -3.06 -3.15 18.90
CA ILE A 90 -3.83 -1.92 18.68
C ILE A 90 -3.40 -1.38 17.32
N GLN A 91 -4.30 -1.42 16.35
CA GLN A 91 -3.94 -1.12 14.98
C GLN A 91 -5.00 -0.26 14.29
N LEU A 92 -4.54 0.76 13.54
CA LEU A 92 -5.34 1.52 12.60
C LEU A 92 -4.80 1.27 11.19
N VAL A 93 -5.68 0.92 10.24
CA VAL A 93 -5.24 0.60 8.88
C VAL A 93 -6.13 1.23 7.82
N GLN A 94 -5.56 1.51 6.67
CA GLN A 94 -6.31 1.72 5.43
C GLN A 94 -5.89 0.67 4.40
N PRO A 95 -6.82 -0.23 4.00
CA PRO A 95 -6.56 -1.26 2.99
C PRO A 95 -6.67 -0.72 1.57
N ASP A 96 -6.40 -1.60 0.59
CA ASP A 96 -6.58 -1.36 -0.84
C ASP A 96 -5.78 -0.17 -1.38
N ILE A 97 -4.56 0.01 -0.85
CA ILE A 97 -3.61 1.02 -1.32
C ILE A 97 -2.87 0.48 -2.54
N PRO A 98 -3.04 1.08 -3.73
CA PRO A 98 -2.32 0.67 -4.91
C PRO A 98 -0.88 1.17 -4.86
N VAL A 99 0.07 0.26 -5.15
CA VAL A 99 1.49 0.58 -5.25
C VAL A 99 2.06 -0.02 -6.53
N GLU A 100 2.82 0.78 -7.29
CA GLU A 100 3.35 0.42 -8.60
C GLU A 100 4.84 0.12 -8.54
N LYS A 101 5.26 -0.96 -9.19
CA LYS A 101 6.68 -1.30 -9.30
C LYS A 101 7.50 -0.15 -9.90
N GLY A 102 8.61 0.20 -9.23
CA GLY A 102 9.51 1.27 -9.65
C GLY A 102 9.07 2.68 -9.22
N ALA A 103 7.85 2.84 -8.71
CA ALA A 103 7.41 4.12 -8.18
C ALA A 103 8.00 4.40 -6.80
N THR A 104 8.27 5.66 -6.53
CA THR A 104 8.65 6.15 -5.19
C THR A 104 7.45 6.86 -4.58
N TYR A 105 7.17 6.56 -3.34
CA TYR A 105 6.06 7.10 -2.57
C TYR A 105 6.55 7.84 -1.36
N LYS A 106 5.90 8.96 -1.05
CA LYS A 106 6.04 9.69 0.20
C LYS A 106 4.78 9.49 1.03
N LEU A 107 4.93 8.82 2.18
CA LEU A 107 3.92 8.71 3.21
C LEU A 107 4.15 9.82 4.23
N SER A 108 3.14 10.62 4.53
CA SER A 108 3.21 11.66 5.54
C SER A 108 1.94 11.70 6.38
N PHE A 109 2.07 12.11 7.64
CA PHE A 109 0.94 12.30 8.56
C PHE A 109 1.34 13.21 9.71
N ASP A 110 0.35 13.81 10.36
CA ASP A 110 0.53 14.51 11.62
C ASP A 110 0.08 13.61 12.76
N ALA A 111 0.88 13.53 13.82
CA ALA A 111 0.52 12.76 15.01
C ALA A 111 1.06 13.40 16.31
N TRP A 112 0.36 13.11 17.41
CA TRP A 112 0.75 13.44 18.76
C TRP A 112 0.09 12.44 19.74
N ALA A 113 0.47 12.47 21.01
CA ALA A 113 -0.10 11.60 22.01
C ALA A 113 -0.33 12.35 23.32
N ASP A 114 -1.16 11.83 24.22
CA ASP A 114 -1.42 12.43 25.54
C ASP A 114 -0.17 12.45 26.44
N GLU A 115 0.74 11.51 26.21
CA GLU A 115 2.08 11.43 26.83
C GLU A 115 3.07 10.92 25.78
N ALA A 116 4.36 11.23 25.94
CA ALA A 116 5.37 10.77 25.01
C ALA A 116 5.35 9.23 24.85
N ARG A 117 5.24 8.77 23.59
CA ARG A 117 5.23 7.34 23.26
C ARG A 117 5.69 7.07 21.85
N THR A 118 6.01 5.82 21.57
CA THR A 118 6.38 5.33 20.24
C THR A 118 5.17 4.67 19.56
N GLY A 119 5.04 4.86 18.25
CA GLY A 119 4.22 4.08 17.34
C GLY A 119 5.08 3.45 16.25
N ILE A 120 4.49 2.54 15.47
CA ILE A 120 5.12 1.94 14.29
C ILE A 120 4.23 2.22 13.09
N ILE A 121 4.85 2.65 12.00
CA ILE A 121 4.21 2.84 10.69
C ILE A 121 4.83 1.88 9.68
N ASP A 122 4.02 1.29 8.84
CA ASP A 122 4.46 0.50 7.70
C ASP A 122 3.47 0.56 6.54
N VAL A 123 3.90 0.05 5.37
CA VAL A 123 3.03 -0.27 4.23
C VAL A 123 3.20 -1.74 3.92
N SER A 124 2.18 -2.52 4.19
CA SER A 124 2.20 -3.98 4.11
C SER A 124 1.59 -4.52 2.83
N ALA A 125 1.86 -5.80 2.57
CA ALA A 125 1.32 -6.62 1.48
C ALA A 125 0.49 -7.79 2.03
N PRO A 126 -0.76 -7.59 2.49
CA PRO A 126 -1.54 -8.64 3.15
C PRO A 126 -1.73 -9.89 2.30
N THR A 127 -1.88 -9.74 0.99
CA THR A 127 -2.06 -10.85 0.04
C THR A 127 -0.76 -11.54 -0.37
N ARG A 128 0.40 -11.04 0.09
CA ARG A 128 1.76 -11.50 -0.26
C ARG A 128 2.55 -11.86 0.99
N SER A 129 1.97 -12.71 1.81
CA SER A 129 2.58 -13.21 3.05
C SER A 129 3.02 -12.09 4.01
N TRP A 130 2.29 -10.99 4.03
CA TRP A 130 2.57 -9.84 4.90
C TRP A 130 3.95 -9.21 4.68
N GLY A 131 4.43 -9.20 3.44
CA GLY A 131 5.62 -8.45 3.06
C GLY A 131 5.50 -6.95 3.40
N ARG A 132 6.61 -6.23 3.37
CA ARG A 132 6.65 -4.79 3.69
C ARG A 132 7.21 -4.00 2.53
N TYR A 133 6.43 -3.07 1.98
CA TYR A 133 6.87 -2.08 0.99
C TYR A 133 7.60 -0.93 1.68
N LEU A 134 6.98 -0.35 2.71
CA LEU A 134 7.67 0.42 3.73
C LEU A 134 7.85 -0.49 4.96
N LYS A 135 9.09 -0.70 5.38
CA LYS A 135 9.40 -1.53 6.55
C LYS A 135 8.86 -0.92 7.83
N ASP A 136 8.57 -1.77 8.82
CA ASP A 136 8.19 -1.35 10.17
C ASP A 136 9.15 -0.28 10.68
N THR A 137 8.65 0.94 10.81
CA THR A 137 9.45 2.11 11.16
C THR A 137 8.86 2.77 12.40
N LYS A 138 9.67 2.91 13.44
CA LYS A 138 9.27 3.58 14.67
C LYS A 138 9.19 5.09 14.48
N PHE A 139 8.21 5.70 15.10
CA PHE A 139 8.07 7.15 15.23
C PHE A 139 7.74 7.52 16.67
N ASP A 140 8.42 8.53 17.18
CA ASP A 140 8.29 8.96 18.56
C ASP A 140 7.40 10.21 18.62
N MET A 141 6.26 10.08 19.28
CA MET A 141 5.29 11.15 19.51
C MET A 141 5.54 11.84 20.83
N THR A 142 5.30 13.15 20.85
CA THR A 142 5.20 13.96 22.05
C THR A 142 3.76 14.43 22.25
N THR A 143 3.54 15.31 23.22
CA THR A 143 2.24 15.96 23.43
C THR A 143 1.97 17.07 22.40
N GLU A 144 2.98 17.46 21.63
CA GLU A 144 2.86 18.45 20.57
C GLU A 144 2.63 17.76 19.23
N LYS A 145 1.73 18.32 18.39
CA LYS A 145 1.49 17.82 17.04
C LYS A 145 2.77 17.94 16.20
N GLN A 146 3.18 16.83 15.60
CA GLN A 146 4.38 16.72 14.77
C GLN A 146 4.02 16.11 13.43
N THR A 147 4.70 16.54 12.37
CA THR A 147 4.60 15.92 11.05
C THR A 147 5.70 14.88 10.88
N PHE A 148 5.31 13.68 10.45
CA PHE A 148 6.20 12.58 10.12
C PHE A 148 6.16 12.33 8.62
N GLU A 149 7.32 12.06 8.02
CA GLU A 149 7.45 11.82 6.58
C GLU A 149 8.41 10.64 6.33
N TYR A 150 7.98 9.72 5.47
CA TYR A 150 8.74 8.55 5.07
C TYR A 150 8.67 8.37 3.56
N GLU A 151 9.82 8.04 2.95
CA GLU A 151 9.89 7.76 1.54
C GLU A 151 10.31 6.30 1.31
N TYR A 152 9.69 5.64 0.36
CA TYR A 152 10.07 4.30 -0.07
C TYR A 152 9.87 4.11 -1.56
N THR A 153 10.69 3.25 -2.16
CA THR A 153 10.55 2.86 -3.57
C THR A 153 10.01 1.42 -3.64
N MET A 154 8.98 1.24 -4.43
CA MET A 154 8.36 -0.06 -4.66
C MET A 154 9.24 -0.90 -5.57
N THR A 155 9.95 -1.88 -5.01
CA THR A 155 10.83 -2.80 -5.75
C THR A 155 10.14 -4.08 -6.21
N ASP A 156 9.07 -4.46 -5.51
CA ASP A 156 8.27 -5.63 -5.83
C ASP A 156 7.32 -5.38 -7.00
N SER A 157 6.64 -6.42 -7.47
CA SER A 157 5.59 -6.29 -8.48
C SER A 157 4.45 -5.41 -7.97
N SER A 158 3.84 -4.63 -8.86
CA SER A 158 2.69 -3.77 -8.52
C SER A 158 1.60 -4.53 -7.77
N ASP A 159 0.99 -3.88 -6.79
CA ASP A 159 -0.04 -4.44 -5.92
C ASP A 159 -1.18 -3.44 -5.76
N ASP A 160 -2.42 -3.90 -5.91
CA ASP A 160 -3.65 -3.14 -5.69
C ASP A 160 -4.24 -3.36 -4.28
N LYS A 161 -3.55 -4.17 -3.45
CA LYS A 161 -3.98 -4.60 -2.12
C LYS A 161 -2.99 -4.23 -1.02
N GLY A 162 -2.15 -3.23 -1.26
CA GLY A 162 -1.30 -2.69 -0.22
C GLY A 162 -2.13 -2.14 0.95
N ARG A 163 -1.51 -1.99 2.11
CA ARG A 163 -2.18 -1.50 3.31
C ARG A 163 -1.27 -0.61 4.13
N ILE A 164 -1.71 0.60 4.45
CA ILE A 164 -1.05 1.46 5.44
C ILE A 164 -1.44 0.96 6.83
N GLU A 165 -0.47 0.80 7.72
CA GLU A 165 -0.67 0.29 9.07
C GLU A 165 0.00 1.18 10.11
N PHE A 166 -0.78 1.66 11.07
CA PHE A 166 -0.31 2.28 12.31
C PHE A 166 -0.47 1.27 13.44
N ASN A 167 0.61 0.94 14.12
CA ASN A 167 0.66 -0.08 15.15
C ASN A 167 1.08 0.55 16.49
N PHE A 168 0.26 0.35 17.52
CA PHE A 168 0.42 0.96 18.85
C PHE A 168 0.43 -0.06 19.99
N GLY A 169 0.27 -1.36 19.66
CA GLY A 169 0.33 -2.45 20.64
C GLY A 169 1.74 -2.69 21.12
N ASN A 170 1.87 -3.22 22.33
CA ASN A 170 3.14 -3.69 22.92
C ASN A 170 4.33 -2.69 22.84
N GLN A 171 4.05 -1.39 22.81
CA GLN A 171 5.09 -0.33 22.77
C GLN A 171 5.37 0.29 24.14
N GLY A 172 4.95 -0.35 25.24
CA GLY A 172 5.23 0.08 26.60
C GLY A 172 4.41 1.28 27.10
N SER A 173 3.37 1.71 26.35
CA SER A 173 2.49 2.80 26.71
C SER A 173 1.05 2.53 26.26
N VAL A 174 0.09 3.04 27.02
CA VAL A 174 -1.33 3.08 26.69
C VAL A 174 -1.85 4.51 26.50
N ALA A 175 -0.96 5.51 26.48
CA ALA A 175 -1.35 6.90 26.24
C ALA A 175 -2.15 7.05 24.95
N GLY A 176 -3.16 7.90 24.96
CA GLY A 176 -4.00 8.18 23.79
C GLY A 176 -3.18 8.70 22.62
N VAL A 177 -3.56 8.33 21.41
CA VAL A 177 -2.90 8.73 20.16
C VAL A 177 -3.86 9.49 19.27
N HIS A 178 -3.36 10.52 18.62
CA HIS A 178 -4.11 11.39 17.71
C HIS A 178 -3.39 11.46 16.38
N ILE A 179 -4.12 11.24 15.27
CA ILE A 179 -3.57 11.25 13.91
C ILE A 179 -4.47 12.07 13.00
N THR A 180 -3.85 12.84 12.10
CA THR A 180 -4.54 13.55 11.02
C THR A 180 -3.61 13.76 9.82
N ASN A 181 -4.13 14.29 8.73
CA ASN A 181 -3.39 14.65 7.51
C ASN A 181 -2.57 13.48 6.92
N VAL A 182 -3.10 12.27 6.94
CA VAL A 182 -2.43 11.10 6.35
C VAL A 182 -2.47 11.22 4.82
N LYS A 183 -1.30 11.13 4.19
CA LYS A 183 -1.15 11.22 2.73
C LYS A 183 -0.17 10.19 2.24
N LEU A 184 -0.47 9.58 1.10
CA LEU A 184 0.45 8.79 0.32
C LEU A 184 0.51 9.34 -1.09
N ILE A 185 1.62 9.94 -1.46
CA ILE A 185 1.80 10.62 -2.76
C ILE A 185 2.93 9.93 -3.53
N LYS A 186 2.68 9.61 -4.79
CA LYS A 186 3.69 9.13 -5.72
C LYS A 186 4.57 10.31 -6.15
N THR A 187 5.86 10.27 -5.83
CA THR A 187 6.79 11.40 -6.02
C THR A 187 7.57 11.33 -7.33
N ASN A 188 7.65 10.15 -7.96
CA ASN A 188 8.24 10.02 -9.28
C ASN A 188 7.25 9.33 -10.23
N GLN A 189 7.18 9.84 -11.44
CA GLN A 189 6.53 9.18 -12.57
C GLN A 189 7.60 8.36 -13.30
N THR A 190 8.00 7.24 -12.75
CA THR A 190 8.69 6.27 -13.60
C THR A 190 7.64 5.65 -14.50
N GLU A 191 7.44 6.21 -15.68
CA GLU A 191 6.85 5.45 -16.77
C GLU A 191 7.77 4.25 -17.01
N ILE A 192 7.46 3.12 -16.40
CA ILE A 192 7.89 1.85 -16.96
C ILE A 192 7.01 1.66 -18.18
N VAL A 193 7.38 2.35 -19.25
CA VAL A 193 6.80 2.11 -20.58
C VAL A 193 7.43 0.82 -21.10
N ASP A 194 7.07 -0.32 -20.52
CA ASP A 194 7.14 -1.60 -21.21
C ASP A 194 5.96 -1.70 -22.20
N LYS A 195 5.74 -0.66 -22.98
CA LYS A 195 4.98 -0.77 -24.24
C LYS A 195 5.89 -1.48 -25.22
N LYS A 196 5.98 -2.80 -25.11
CA LYS A 196 6.50 -3.60 -26.23
C LYS A 196 5.59 -3.32 -27.41
N THR A 197 6.08 -2.48 -28.32
CA THR A 197 5.42 -2.24 -29.59
C THR A 197 5.37 -3.54 -30.35
N ILE A 198 4.20 -3.88 -30.89
CA ILE A 198 4.08 -5.00 -31.84
C ILE A 198 5.05 -4.71 -32.98
N LEU A 199 5.98 -5.64 -33.25
CA LEU A 199 6.91 -5.52 -34.34
C LEU A 199 6.17 -5.47 -35.69
N ALA A 200 6.78 -4.92 -36.71
CA ALA A 200 6.16 -4.74 -38.04
C ALA A 200 5.68 -6.06 -38.68
N ASP A 201 6.23 -7.20 -38.26
CA ASP A 201 5.83 -8.55 -38.65
C ASP A 201 4.68 -9.14 -37.77
N GLY A 202 4.12 -8.36 -36.84
CA GLY A 202 3.08 -8.78 -35.92
C GLY A 202 3.60 -9.58 -34.71
N ASN A 203 4.93 -9.69 -34.53
CA ASN A 203 5.53 -10.42 -33.42
C ASN A 203 5.51 -9.58 -32.13
N LEU A 204 5.07 -10.21 -31.03
CA LEU A 204 5.07 -9.61 -29.68
C LEU A 204 6.31 -9.96 -28.87
N VAL A 205 7.16 -10.84 -29.37
CA VAL A 205 8.39 -11.26 -28.70
C VAL A 205 9.58 -10.52 -29.31
N TYR A 206 10.14 -9.57 -28.55
CA TYR A 206 11.36 -8.88 -28.94
C TYR A 206 12.56 -9.84 -28.87
N ASN A 207 13.45 -9.78 -29.88
CA ASN A 207 14.61 -10.67 -30.01
C ASN A 207 14.24 -12.17 -29.92
N GLY A 208 13.06 -12.56 -30.45
CA GLY A 208 12.62 -13.97 -30.45
C GLY A 208 13.52 -14.90 -31.25
N GLU A 209 14.38 -14.36 -32.13
CA GLU A 209 15.38 -15.10 -32.89
C GLU A 209 16.75 -15.16 -32.21
N PHE A 210 16.91 -14.55 -31.05
CA PHE A 210 18.14 -14.52 -30.25
C PHE A 210 19.38 -14.02 -31.02
N GLN A 211 19.17 -13.13 -32.01
CA GLN A 211 20.24 -12.59 -32.86
C GLN A 211 21.02 -11.46 -32.17
N GLU A 212 20.42 -10.79 -31.17
CA GLU A 212 21.06 -9.73 -30.41
C GLU A 212 21.82 -10.34 -29.23
N GLY A 213 23.10 -10.03 -29.14
CA GLY A 213 23.92 -10.50 -28.02
C GLY A 213 23.46 -9.86 -26.70
N THR A 214 23.65 -10.59 -25.61
CA THR A 214 23.48 -10.04 -24.26
C THR A 214 24.56 -9.02 -24.01
N GLY A 215 24.19 -7.74 -23.96
CA GLY A 215 25.01 -6.65 -23.48
C GLY A 215 25.08 -6.62 -21.96
#